data_668f82915bb33eeab37da6a4d4f77d9c
#
_entry.id   668f82915bb33eeab37da6a4d4f77d9c
#
_cell.length_a   1.000
_cell.length_b   1.000
_cell.length_c   1.000
_cell.angle_alpha   90.00
_cell.angle_beta   90.00
_cell.angle_gamma   90.00
#
_symmetry.space_group_name_H-M   'P 1'
#
loop_
_entity.id
_entity.type
_entity.pdbx_description
1 polymer ?
#
loop_
_entity_poly.entity_id
_entity_poly.type
_entity_poly.pdbx_seq_one_letter_code
_entity_poly.pdbx_strand_id
1 'polypeptide(L)'
;KDEKLNTFLAQYFTEHKDKIKVSPAAKMMHHNYIGGLMIHTLECLRYAETNIELSDYKFNRDNIMAACMLHDIGKIFEYTIDVENGTIDYDENFRKEWLTHSQYGFSICMTNGFKEVAKMIAAHHGRSDWGAIIDLDQKDLEPELYFIHIVDNLSAKFGKINVHLLEKGV
;
A
#
# COMPACT_ATOMS: atom_id res chain seq x y z
N LYS A 1 6.80 4.99 20.63
CA LYS A 1 6.41 3.85 19.77
C LYS A 1 5.03 3.36 20.21
N ASP A 2 4.11 3.25 19.28
CA ASP A 2 2.76 2.75 19.55
C ASP A 2 2.80 1.22 19.65
N GLU A 3 2.79 0.67 20.89
CA GLU A 3 2.86 -0.78 21.14
C GLU A 3 1.64 -1.53 20.58
N LYS A 4 0.45 -0.92 20.65
CA LYS A 4 -0.78 -1.54 20.12
C LYS A 4 -0.69 -1.70 18.60
N LEU A 5 -0.25 -0.66 17.91
CA LEU A 5 -0.05 -0.67 16.45
C LEU A 5 1.01 -1.69 16.05
N ASN A 6 2.16 -1.71 16.74
CA ASN A 6 3.23 -2.66 16.46
C ASN A 6 2.79 -4.12 16.68
N THR A 7 2.05 -4.40 17.75
CA THR A 7 1.51 -5.73 18.02
C THR A 7 0.55 -6.16 16.92
N PHE A 8 -0.36 -5.28 16.52
CA PHE A 8 -1.29 -5.55 15.43
C PHE A 8 -0.54 -5.86 14.12
N LEU A 9 0.42 -5.03 13.73
CA LEU A 9 1.21 -5.25 12.51
C LEU A 9 1.94 -6.60 12.55
N ALA A 10 2.63 -6.90 13.66
CA ALA A 10 3.35 -8.16 13.81
C ALA A 10 2.44 -9.39 13.68
N GLN A 11 1.28 -9.36 14.32
CA GLN A 11 0.29 -10.44 14.24
C GLN A 11 -0.26 -10.58 12.82
N TYR A 12 -0.73 -9.48 12.23
CA TYR A 12 -1.35 -9.47 10.91
C TYR A 12 -0.38 -9.96 9.82
N PHE A 13 0.86 -9.46 9.81
CA PHE A 13 1.85 -9.89 8.82
C PHE A 13 2.32 -11.34 9.04
N THR A 14 2.35 -11.83 10.27
CA THR A 14 2.64 -13.23 10.58
C THR A 14 1.53 -14.15 10.06
N GLU A 15 0.27 -13.79 10.30
CA GLU A 15 -0.89 -14.56 9.86
C GLU A 15 -0.98 -14.67 8.34
N HIS A 16 -0.71 -13.57 7.63
CA HIS A 16 -0.87 -13.49 6.17
C HIS A 16 0.43 -13.61 5.38
N LYS A 17 1.54 -13.99 6.03
CA LYS A 17 2.89 -14.02 5.44
C LYS A 17 2.98 -14.73 4.09
N ASP A 18 2.30 -15.86 3.93
CA ASP A 18 2.40 -16.67 2.72
C ASP A 18 1.66 -16.03 1.54
N LYS A 19 0.53 -15.36 1.78
CA LYS A 19 -0.15 -14.55 0.77
C LYS A 19 0.66 -13.32 0.40
N ILE A 20 1.22 -12.60 1.39
CA ILE A 20 2.03 -11.39 1.16
C ILE A 20 3.25 -11.71 0.28
N LYS A 21 3.92 -12.85 0.50
CA LYS A 21 5.11 -13.25 -0.26
C LYS A 21 4.86 -13.45 -1.75
N VAL A 22 3.65 -13.85 -2.13
CA VAL A 22 3.34 -14.16 -3.53
C VAL A 22 2.52 -13.07 -4.21
N SER A 23 1.89 -12.16 -3.46
CA SER A 23 1.00 -11.15 -4.01
C SER A 23 1.73 -10.14 -4.88
N PRO A 24 1.17 -9.78 -6.06
CA PRO A 24 1.63 -8.65 -6.86
C PRO A 24 1.14 -7.33 -6.27
N ALA A 25 1.81 -6.22 -6.59
CA ALA A 25 1.30 -4.89 -6.26
C ALA A 25 0.21 -4.41 -7.23
N ALA A 26 0.19 -4.94 -8.45
CA ALA A 26 -0.84 -4.65 -9.45
C ALA A 26 -0.94 -5.81 -10.44
N LYS A 27 -2.08 -5.92 -11.16
CA LYS A 27 -2.23 -6.90 -12.24
C LYS A 27 -1.45 -6.50 -13.51
N MET A 28 -1.43 -5.22 -13.86
CA MET A 28 -0.89 -4.75 -15.15
C MET A 28 0.01 -3.50 -15.06
N MET A 29 0.19 -2.94 -13.88
CA MET A 29 0.89 -1.66 -13.74
C MET A 29 2.34 -1.87 -13.26
N HIS A 30 2.70 -1.33 -12.10
CA HIS A 30 4.00 -1.50 -11.48
C HIS A 30 4.03 -2.75 -10.60
N HIS A 31 5.19 -3.38 -10.45
CA HIS A 31 5.37 -4.55 -9.58
C HIS A 31 4.31 -5.66 -9.83
N ASN A 32 3.97 -5.89 -11.10
CA ASN A 32 2.96 -6.85 -11.57
C ASN A 32 3.52 -8.28 -11.69
N TYR A 33 4.28 -8.71 -10.69
CA TYR A 33 4.92 -10.01 -10.62
C TYR A 33 4.74 -10.63 -9.23
N ILE A 34 4.97 -11.93 -9.10
CA ILE A 34 4.90 -12.66 -7.84
C ILE A 34 5.87 -12.04 -6.83
N GLY A 35 5.35 -11.65 -5.65
CA GLY A 35 6.09 -10.94 -4.61
C GLY A 35 6.22 -9.43 -4.82
N GLY A 36 5.65 -8.89 -5.88
CA GLY A 36 5.71 -7.46 -6.20
C GLY A 36 5.15 -6.56 -5.10
N LEU A 37 4.11 -6.99 -4.39
CA LEU A 37 3.54 -6.25 -3.26
C LEU A 37 4.58 -6.02 -2.14
N MET A 38 5.38 -7.02 -1.82
CA MET A 38 6.41 -6.90 -0.79
C MET A 38 7.51 -5.92 -1.21
N ILE A 39 7.94 -5.97 -2.47
CA ILE A 39 8.96 -5.04 -3.00
C ILE A 39 8.43 -3.61 -3.00
N HIS A 40 7.21 -3.39 -3.51
CA HIS A 40 6.53 -2.10 -3.48
C HIS A 40 6.43 -1.53 -2.06
N THR A 41 5.97 -2.34 -1.10
CA THR A 41 5.87 -1.94 0.31
C THR A 41 7.23 -1.55 0.89
N LEU A 42 8.29 -2.31 0.62
CA LEU A 42 9.65 -1.99 1.09
C LEU A 42 10.20 -0.70 0.47
N GLU A 43 9.91 -0.44 -0.80
CA GLU A 43 10.27 0.82 -1.46
C GLU A 43 9.52 2.00 -0.82
N CYS A 44 8.20 1.88 -0.59
CA CYS A 44 7.41 2.89 0.11
C CYS A 44 7.99 3.20 1.50
N LEU A 45 8.35 2.17 2.28
CA LEU A 45 8.98 2.36 3.58
C LEU A 45 10.30 3.13 3.51
N ARG A 46 11.17 2.83 2.53
CA ARG A 46 12.44 3.53 2.30
C ARG A 46 12.23 4.99 1.89
N TYR A 47 11.32 5.24 0.95
CA TYR A 47 10.99 6.61 0.52
C TYR A 47 10.37 7.40 1.67
N ALA A 48 9.50 6.79 2.47
CA ALA A 48 8.90 7.43 3.63
C ALA A 48 9.97 7.84 4.65
N GLU A 49 10.87 6.93 5.02
CA GLU A 49 11.94 7.21 5.98
C GLU A 49 12.80 8.39 5.53
N THR A 50 13.29 8.34 4.28
CA THR A 50 14.14 9.40 3.72
C THR A 50 13.42 10.76 3.67
N ASN A 51 12.15 10.77 3.26
CA ASN A 51 11.41 12.03 3.12
C ASN A 51 10.96 12.60 4.48
N ILE A 52 10.70 11.76 5.48
CA ILE A 52 10.48 12.22 6.87
C ILE A 52 11.72 12.92 7.42
N GLU A 53 12.91 12.34 7.20
CA GLU A 53 14.17 12.92 7.65
C GLU A 53 14.49 14.26 6.98
N LEU A 54 14.12 14.44 5.73
CA LEU A 54 14.35 15.67 4.95
C LEU A 54 13.29 16.77 5.21
N SER A 55 12.18 16.43 5.87
CA SER A 55 11.07 17.36 6.09
C SER A 55 11.21 18.17 7.35
N ASP A 56 10.90 19.46 7.28
CA ASP A 56 10.71 20.31 8.45
C ASP A 56 9.40 20.04 9.19
N TYR A 57 8.44 19.38 8.54
CA TYR A 57 7.18 19.00 9.17
C TYR A 57 7.37 17.78 10.07
N LYS A 58 6.78 17.84 11.27
CA LYS A 58 6.88 16.75 12.26
C LYS A 58 5.80 15.69 12.04
N PHE A 59 6.06 14.80 11.12
CA PHE A 59 5.19 13.65 10.86
C PHE A 59 5.13 12.69 12.05
N ASN A 60 3.98 12.04 12.24
CA ASN A 60 3.91 10.86 13.08
C ASN A 60 4.51 9.67 12.32
N ARG A 61 5.79 9.40 12.55
CA ARG A 61 6.55 8.36 11.88
C ARG A 61 5.90 6.97 11.99
N ASP A 62 5.44 6.58 13.20
CA ASP A 62 4.86 5.26 13.41
C ASP A 62 3.58 5.07 12.56
N ASN A 63 2.72 6.08 12.47
CA ASN A 63 1.51 6.05 11.64
C ASN A 63 1.84 6.00 10.14
N ILE A 64 2.81 6.78 9.68
CA ILE A 64 3.22 6.76 8.25
C ILE A 64 3.79 5.41 7.87
N MET A 65 4.68 4.84 8.69
CA MET A 65 5.26 3.53 8.42
C MET A 65 4.19 2.44 8.40
N ALA A 66 3.22 2.49 9.32
CA ALA A 66 2.08 1.58 9.30
C ALA A 66 1.19 1.76 8.05
N ALA A 67 0.96 3.01 7.63
CA ALA A 67 0.22 3.28 6.40
C ALA A 67 0.95 2.72 5.16
N CYS A 68 2.28 2.90 5.06
CA CYS A 68 3.08 2.28 4.01
C CYS A 68 2.98 0.75 3.99
N MET A 69 2.90 0.11 5.17
CA MET A 69 2.75 -1.35 5.27
C MET A 69 1.35 -1.83 4.87
N LEU A 70 0.32 -1.02 5.06
CA LEU A 70 -1.07 -1.46 5.00
C LEU A 70 -1.89 -0.85 3.84
N HIS A 71 -1.39 0.18 3.11
CA HIS A 71 -2.19 0.85 2.09
C HIS A 71 -2.70 -0.10 1.01
N ASP A 72 -1.88 -1.03 0.63
CA ASP A 72 -2.13 -2.02 -0.42
C ASP A 72 -2.44 -3.44 0.10
N ILE A 73 -2.55 -3.62 1.42
CA ILE A 73 -2.63 -4.96 2.03
C ILE A 73 -3.83 -5.77 1.55
N GLY A 74 -4.92 -5.14 1.19
CA GLY A 74 -6.11 -5.82 0.64
C GLY A 74 -5.82 -6.58 -0.67
N LYS A 75 -4.74 -6.28 -1.37
CA LYS A 75 -4.32 -6.97 -2.60
C LYS A 75 -4.00 -8.45 -2.38
N ILE A 76 -3.67 -8.87 -1.15
CA ILE A 76 -3.50 -10.29 -0.80
C ILE A 76 -4.79 -11.11 -0.91
N PHE A 77 -5.95 -10.44 -1.00
CA PHE A 77 -7.27 -11.05 -1.21
C PHE A 77 -7.89 -10.65 -2.53
N GLU A 78 -7.47 -9.53 -3.11
CA GLU A 78 -8.00 -9.02 -4.38
C GLU A 78 -7.58 -9.88 -5.59
N TYR A 79 -6.46 -10.64 -5.43
CA TYR A 79 -5.93 -11.48 -6.51
C TYR A 79 -5.92 -12.96 -6.16
N THR A 80 -6.22 -13.78 -7.18
CA THR A 80 -5.88 -15.21 -7.23
C THR A 80 -4.58 -15.38 -8.00
N ILE A 81 -3.65 -16.18 -7.46
CA ILE A 81 -2.29 -16.30 -7.98
C ILE A 81 -1.98 -17.78 -8.19
N ASP A 82 -1.69 -18.14 -9.44
CA ASP A 82 -1.12 -19.43 -9.78
C ASP A 82 0.40 -19.28 -9.90
N VAL A 83 1.10 -19.70 -8.86
CA VAL A 83 2.56 -19.57 -8.76
C VAL A 83 3.27 -20.48 -9.78
N GLU A 84 2.69 -21.65 -10.11
CA GLU A 84 3.30 -22.60 -11.05
C GLU A 84 3.27 -22.09 -12.49
N ASN A 85 2.16 -21.47 -12.88
CA ASN A 85 2.00 -20.91 -14.22
C ASN A 85 2.31 -19.41 -14.30
N GLY A 86 2.59 -18.76 -13.17
CA GLY A 86 2.88 -17.33 -13.11
C GLY A 86 1.69 -16.44 -13.48
N THR A 87 0.44 -16.93 -13.34
CA THR A 87 -0.75 -16.14 -13.68
C THR A 87 -1.35 -15.40 -12.48
N ILE A 88 -1.87 -14.22 -12.76
CA ILE A 88 -2.50 -13.33 -11.78
C ILE A 88 -3.87 -12.94 -12.32
N ASP A 89 -4.92 -13.24 -11.55
CA ASP A 89 -6.29 -12.87 -11.86
C ASP A 89 -6.98 -12.20 -10.66
N TYR A 90 -8.11 -11.52 -10.90
CA TYR A 90 -8.91 -10.96 -9.83
C TYR A 90 -9.72 -12.03 -9.12
N ASP A 91 -9.79 -11.93 -7.79
CA ASP A 91 -10.75 -12.72 -6.99
C ASP A 91 -12.14 -12.07 -7.07
N GLU A 92 -13.06 -12.76 -7.77
CA GLU A 92 -14.41 -12.24 -7.99
C GLU A 92 -15.25 -12.15 -6.70
N ASN A 93 -14.98 -12.99 -5.71
CA ASN A 93 -15.71 -12.94 -4.43
C ASN A 93 -15.24 -11.75 -3.60
N PHE A 94 -13.94 -11.52 -3.50
CA PHE A 94 -13.39 -10.34 -2.84
C PHE A 94 -13.96 -9.05 -3.43
N ARG A 95 -13.98 -8.94 -4.76
CA ARG A 95 -14.50 -7.74 -5.45
C ARG A 95 -15.99 -7.51 -5.20
N LYS A 96 -16.78 -8.56 -5.03
CA LYS A 96 -18.20 -8.44 -4.67
C LYS A 96 -18.42 -7.96 -3.23
N GLU A 97 -17.54 -8.35 -2.30
CA GLU A 97 -17.67 -8.01 -0.89
C GLU A 97 -17.00 -6.68 -0.55
N TRP A 98 -15.82 -6.42 -1.09
CA TRP A 98 -14.97 -5.32 -0.65
C TRP A 98 -14.80 -4.20 -1.68
N LEU A 99 -15.22 -4.36 -2.90
CA LEU A 99 -15.05 -3.44 -4.02
C LEU A 99 -13.58 -3.14 -4.35
N THR A 100 -12.73 -2.74 -3.38
CA THR A 100 -11.30 -2.42 -3.57
C THR A 100 -10.43 -2.82 -2.37
N HIS A 101 -9.13 -3.04 -2.61
CA HIS A 101 -8.13 -3.25 -1.55
C HIS A 101 -8.03 -2.06 -0.58
N SER A 102 -8.26 -0.82 -1.06
CA SER A 102 -8.27 0.38 -0.20
C SER A 102 -9.37 0.33 0.85
N GLN A 103 -10.57 -0.10 0.47
CA GLN A 103 -11.69 -0.24 1.40
C GLN A 103 -11.42 -1.32 2.45
N TYR A 104 -10.79 -2.42 2.04
CA TYR A 104 -10.36 -3.45 2.97
C TYR A 104 -9.35 -2.90 3.99
N GLY A 105 -8.25 -2.30 3.51
CA GLY A 105 -7.22 -1.71 4.38
C GLY A 105 -7.76 -0.63 5.32
N PHE A 106 -8.62 0.26 4.81
CA PHE A 106 -9.34 1.24 5.61
C PHE A 106 -10.15 0.58 6.73
N SER A 107 -10.95 -0.43 6.39
CA SER A 107 -11.85 -1.09 7.34
C SER A 107 -11.10 -1.79 8.47
N ILE A 108 -10.03 -2.53 8.18
CA ILE A 108 -9.25 -3.22 9.23
C ILE A 108 -8.59 -2.22 10.19
N CYS A 109 -8.08 -1.08 9.67
CA CYS A 109 -7.50 -0.05 10.52
C CYS A 109 -8.55 0.64 11.39
N MET A 110 -9.71 0.99 10.83
CA MET A 110 -10.83 1.58 11.59
C MET A 110 -11.33 0.67 12.70
N THR A 111 -11.55 -0.62 12.40
CA THR A 111 -12.04 -1.62 13.36
C THR A 111 -11.06 -1.82 14.53
N ASN A 112 -9.75 -1.71 14.28
CA ASN A 112 -8.73 -1.82 15.31
C ASN A 112 -8.40 -0.51 16.02
N GLY A 113 -9.04 0.61 15.62
CA GLY A 113 -8.92 1.92 16.26
C GLY A 113 -7.73 2.76 15.76
N PHE A 114 -7.11 2.40 14.64
CA PHE A 114 -6.00 3.13 14.01
C PHE A 114 -6.52 4.14 12.97
N LYS A 115 -7.28 5.12 13.45
CA LYS A 115 -8.02 6.07 12.59
C LYS A 115 -7.12 6.88 11.67
N GLU A 116 -5.96 7.34 12.16
CA GLU A 116 -5.05 8.15 11.34
C GLU A 116 -4.38 7.32 10.23
N VAL A 117 -4.02 6.08 10.52
CA VAL A 117 -3.55 5.12 9.50
C VAL A 117 -4.65 4.85 8.48
N ALA A 118 -5.89 4.63 8.92
CA ALA A 118 -7.03 4.41 8.04
C ALA A 118 -7.28 5.59 7.09
N LYS A 119 -7.22 6.85 7.56
CA LYS A 119 -7.34 8.04 6.71
C LYS A 119 -6.26 8.09 5.62
N MET A 120 -5.02 7.80 5.96
CA MET A 120 -3.93 7.73 4.98
C MET A 120 -4.18 6.66 3.93
N ILE A 121 -4.63 5.46 4.33
CA ILE A 121 -5.03 4.41 3.38
C ILE A 121 -6.19 4.87 2.50
N ALA A 122 -7.18 5.56 3.07
CA ALA A 122 -8.32 6.10 2.31
C ALA A 122 -7.92 7.10 1.23
N ALA A 123 -6.79 7.80 1.41
CA ALA A 123 -6.32 8.87 0.51
C ALA A 123 -5.22 8.43 -0.47
N HIS A 124 -4.59 7.24 -0.30
CA HIS A 124 -3.34 6.92 -1.01
C HIS A 124 -3.45 6.94 -2.53
N HIS A 125 -4.61 6.65 -3.12
CA HIS A 125 -4.84 6.82 -4.57
C HIS A 125 -4.93 8.29 -5.03
N GLY A 126 -5.10 9.24 -4.11
CA GLY A 126 -5.12 10.67 -4.37
C GLY A 126 -6.45 11.21 -4.87
N ARG A 127 -7.11 10.55 -5.80
CA ARG A 127 -8.34 11.01 -6.44
C ARG A 127 -9.44 9.96 -6.36
N SER A 128 -10.68 10.42 -6.22
CA SER A 128 -11.86 9.54 -6.15
C SER A 128 -12.08 8.75 -7.45
N ASP A 129 -11.80 9.35 -8.61
CA ASP A 129 -11.85 8.68 -9.91
C ASP A 129 -10.76 7.61 -10.12
N TRP A 130 -9.75 7.61 -9.26
CA TRP A 130 -8.71 6.56 -9.18
C TRP A 130 -8.94 5.56 -8.04
N GLY A 131 -10.04 5.70 -7.32
CA GLY A 131 -10.44 4.79 -6.24
C GLY A 131 -10.08 5.25 -4.84
N ALA A 132 -9.66 6.51 -4.64
CA ALA A 132 -9.50 7.07 -3.31
C ALA A 132 -10.86 7.20 -2.60
N ILE A 133 -10.90 6.85 -1.32
CA ILE A 133 -12.05 7.09 -0.45
C ILE A 133 -12.07 8.54 0.01
N ILE A 134 -10.88 9.10 0.29
CA ILE A 134 -10.67 10.52 0.56
C ILE A 134 -9.94 11.12 -0.65
N ASP A 135 -10.56 12.08 -1.31
CA ASP A 135 -9.99 12.80 -2.45
C ASP A 135 -9.08 13.92 -1.97
N LEU A 136 -7.84 13.96 -2.47
CA LEU A 136 -6.83 14.95 -2.06
C LEU A 136 -7.07 16.36 -2.64
N ASP A 137 -8.03 16.54 -3.56
CA ASP A 137 -8.46 17.85 -4.04
C ASP A 137 -9.36 18.57 -3.01
N GLN A 138 -9.74 17.92 -1.89
CA GLN A 138 -10.45 18.54 -0.79
C GLN A 138 -9.55 19.54 -0.04
N LYS A 139 -10.17 20.54 0.58
CA LYS A 139 -9.46 21.55 1.38
C LYS A 139 -9.17 21.03 2.80
N ASP A 140 -8.16 21.59 3.41
CA ASP A 140 -7.83 21.44 4.83
C ASP A 140 -7.57 19.98 5.26
N LEU A 141 -6.95 19.20 4.39
CA LEU A 141 -6.52 17.83 4.71
C LEU A 141 -5.17 17.83 5.44
N GLU A 142 -5.00 16.82 6.29
CA GLU A 142 -3.74 16.60 7.02
C GLU A 142 -2.59 16.27 6.04
N PRO A 143 -1.37 16.82 6.25
CA PRO A 143 -0.21 16.60 5.38
C PRO A 143 0.15 15.13 5.16
N GLU A 144 -0.12 14.27 6.14
CA GLU A 144 0.12 12.82 6.08
C GLU A 144 -0.64 12.14 4.93
N LEU A 145 -1.82 12.67 4.57
CA LEU A 145 -2.63 12.11 3.47
C LEU A 145 -1.96 12.34 2.11
N TYR A 146 -1.39 13.52 1.90
CA TYR A 146 -0.59 13.81 0.72
C TYR A 146 0.72 13.02 0.71
N PHE A 147 1.33 12.86 1.89
CA PHE A 147 2.60 12.18 2.04
C PHE A 147 2.53 10.72 1.59
N ILE A 148 1.53 9.96 2.04
CA ILE A 148 1.39 8.56 1.64
C ILE A 148 1.13 8.40 0.14
N HIS A 149 0.32 9.28 -0.46
CA HIS A 149 0.07 9.31 -1.91
C HIS A 149 1.36 9.56 -2.70
N ILE A 150 2.20 10.50 -2.26
CA ILE A 150 3.48 10.81 -2.92
C ILE A 150 4.43 9.61 -2.85
N VAL A 151 4.55 8.99 -1.68
CA VAL A 151 5.44 7.83 -1.44
C VAL A 151 5.02 6.63 -2.27
N ASP A 152 3.74 6.31 -2.33
CA ASP A 152 3.18 5.26 -3.19
C ASP A 152 3.50 5.54 -4.68
N ASN A 153 3.22 6.76 -5.15
CA ASN A 153 3.53 7.16 -6.52
C ASN A 153 5.02 7.11 -6.85
N LEU A 154 5.91 7.45 -5.91
CA LEU A 154 7.36 7.31 -6.12
C LEU A 154 7.73 5.87 -6.43
N SER A 155 7.32 4.91 -5.60
CA SER A 155 7.58 3.49 -5.84
C SER A 155 6.96 3.03 -7.18
N ALA A 156 5.70 3.39 -7.43
CA ALA A 156 5.01 3.04 -8.68
C ALA A 156 5.73 3.55 -9.94
N LYS A 157 6.30 4.76 -9.91
CA LYS A 157 7.03 5.35 -11.05
C LYS A 157 8.44 4.78 -11.18
N PHE A 158 9.19 4.66 -10.09
CA PHE A 158 10.53 4.08 -10.12
C PHE A 158 10.51 2.58 -10.48
N GLY A 159 9.49 1.84 -10.06
CA GLY A 159 9.29 0.45 -10.49
C GLY A 159 9.21 0.31 -12.01
N LYS A 160 8.55 1.24 -12.70
CA LYS A 160 8.51 1.27 -14.18
C LYS A 160 9.88 1.57 -14.81
N ILE A 161 10.66 2.46 -14.22
CA ILE A 161 12.01 2.78 -14.68
C ILE A 161 12.91 1.56 -14.55
N ASN A 162 12.85 0.87 -13.42
CA ASN A 162 13.68 -0.32 -13.18
C ASN A 162 13.38 -1.44 -14.18
N VAL A 163 12.11 -1.72 -14.47
CA VAL A 163 11.73 -2.70 -15.51
C VAL A 163 12.30 -2.30 -16.87
N HIS A 164 12.15 -1.03 -17.27
CA HIS A 164 12.66 -0.54 -18.55
C HIS A 164 14.19 -0.65 -18.67
N LEU A 165 14.93 -0.43 -17.59
CA LEU A 165 16.37 -0.60 -17.57
C LEU A 165 16.77 -2.07 -17.71
N LEU A 166 16.09 -2.98 -17.02
CA LEU A 166 16.32 -4.43 -17.15
C LEU A 166 16.06 -4.93 -18.56
N GLU A 167 14.98 -4.47 -19.23
CA GLU A 167 14.70 -4.82 -20.62
C GLU A 167 15.77 -4.34 -21.59
N LYS A 168 16.47 -3.27 -21.27
CA LYS A 168 17.57 -2.72 -22.08
C LYS A 168 18.95 -3.31 -21.73
N GLY A 169 19.03 -4.17 -20.72
CA GLY A 169 20.28 -4.80 -20.30
C GLY A 169 21.27 -3.83 -19.63
N VAL A 170 20.77 -2.78 -18.98
CA VAL A 170 21.58 -1.77 -18.29
C VAL A 170 21.51 -1.98 -16.78
#